data_6959beab9acd98facf51f1a757f05a5b
#
_entry.id   6959beab9acd98facf51f1a757f05a5b
#
_cell.length_a   1.000
_cell.length_b   1.000
_cell.length_c   1.000
_cell.angle_alpha   90.00
_cell.angle_beta   90.00
_cell.angle_gamma   90.00
#
_symmetry.space_group_name_H-M   'P 1'
#
loop_
_entity.id
_entity.type
_entity.pdbx_description
1 polymer ?
#
loop_
_entity_poly.entity_id
_entity_poly.type
_entity_poly.pdbx_seq_one_letter_code
_entity_poly.pdbx_strand_id
1 'polypeptide(L)'
;MLKALVQTVTPFEQNASILFCTETNKCAIVDPGGDINILLELSKKHNLIPEKILLTHGHIDHAGGATEIAEILNVEIHGPHTDDKFLLDSLQDQGAMFGMNSRNCSPDLWLN
;
A
#
# COMPACT_ATOMS: atom_id res chain seq x y z
N MET A 1 15.65 13.97 8.09
CA MET A 1 15.87 13.61 6.67
C MET A 1 14.85 12.56 6.26
N LEU A 2 14.31 12.68 5.07
CA LEU A 2 13.38 11.70 4.52
C LEU A 2 14.15 10.65 3.73
N LYS A 3 13.88 9.37 3.99
CA LYS A 3 14.50 8.25 3.30
C LYS A 3 13.43 7.27 2.81
N ALA A 4 13.83 6.37 1.92
CA ALA A 4 12.93 5.35 1.38
C ALA A 4 13.58 3.97 1.44
N LEU A 5 12.78 2.97 1.81
CA LEU A 5 13.08 1.56 1.60
C LEU A 5 12.21 1.07 0.46
N VAL A 6 12.77 0.29 -0.46
CA VAL A 6 12.06 -0.25 -1.61
C VAL A 6 12.03 -1.77 -1.51
N GLN A 7 10.85 -2.37 -1.67
CA GLN A 7 10.65 -3.81 -1.60
C GLN A 7 9.83 -4.28 -2.78
N THR A 8 10.36 -5.25 -3.53
CA THR A 8 9.61 -5.89 -4.60
C THR A 8 8.54 -6.79 -4.01
N VAL A 9 7.31 -6.63 -4.46
CA VAL A 9 6.16 -7.39 -3.98
C VAL A 9 5.32 -7.88 -5.15
N THR A 10 4.46 -8.86 -4.91
CA THR A 10 3.50 -9.48 -5.84
C THR A 10 4.17 -10.27 -6.97
N PRO A 11 3.40 -11.16 -7.67
CA PRO A 11 3.91 -11.84 -8.86
C PRO A 11 4.29 -10.90 -10.01
N PHE A 12 3.83 -9.64 -9.97
CA PHE A 12 4.19 -8.62 -10.96
C PHE A 12 5.55 -7.95 -10.68
N GLU A 13 6.21 -8.33 -9.56
CA GLU A 13 7.50 -7.74 -9.16
C GLU A 13 7.46 -6.22 -9.09
N GLN A 14 6.36 -5.67 -8.55
CA GLN A 14 6.16 -4.24 -8.38
C GLN A 14 6.91 -3.76 -7.13
N ASN A 15 7.45 -2.55 -7.18
CA ASN A 15 8.15 -1.97 -6.04
C ASN A 15 7.19 -1.22 -5.13
N ALA A 16 7.00 -1.73 -3.90
CA ALA A 16 6.39 -0.97 -2.82
C ALA A 16 7.48 -0.20 -2.09
N SER A 17 7.14 0.95 -1.55
CA SER A 17 8.12 1.81 -0.87
C SER A 17 7.64 2.14 0.55
N ILE A 18 8.59 2.29 1.46
CA ILE A 18 8.33 2.83 2.80
C ILE A 18 9.12 4.12 2.91
N LEU A 19 8.40 5.25 2.95
CA LEU A 19 8.99 6.58 3.13
C LEU A 19 9.00 6.90 4.61
N PHE A 20 10.16 7.23 5.16
CA PHE A 20 10.28 7.47 6.60
C PHE A 20 11.15 8.67 6.93
N CYS A 21 10.85 9.27 8.08
CA CYS A 21 11.64 10.35 8.66
C CYS A 21 12.66 9.77 9.62
N THR A 22 13.94 10.07 9.40
CA THR A 22 15.01 9.52 10.25
C THR A 22 15.01 10.07 11.67
N GLU A 23 14.36 11.21 11.92
CA GLU A 23 14.31 11.84 13.23
C GLU A 23 13.18 11.27 14.11
N THR A 24 12.04 10.94 13.50
CA THR A 24 10.85 10.47 14.22
C THR A 24 10.55 8.99 14.03
N ASN A 25 11.12 8.36 13.00
CA ASN A 25 10.81 7.00 12.53
C ASN A 25 9.37 6.82 12.05
N LYS A 26 8.62 7.90 11.88
CA LYS A 26 7.28 7.84 11.29
C LYS A 26 7.39 7.57 9.80
N CYS A 27 6.49 6.74 9.27
CA CYS A 27 6.56 6.33 7.88
C CYS A 27 5.20 6.28 7.21
N ALA A 28 5.25 6.30 5.87
CA ALA A 28 4.10 6.01 5.01
C ALA A 28 4.48 4.83 4.13
N ILE A 29 3.54 3.90 3.96
CA ILE A 29 3.74 2.74 3.07
C ILE A 29 3.07 3.07 1.74
N VAL A 30 3.85 3.02 0.66
CA VAL A 30 3.42 3.43 -0.67
C VAL A 30 3.21 2.20 -1.55
N ASP A 31 2.02 2.12 -2.15
CA ASP A 31 1.64 1.07 -3.09
C ASP A 31 1.85 -0.35 -2.57
N PRO A 32 1.21 -0.73 -1.44
CA PRO A 32 1.30 -2.09 -0.91
C PRO A 32 0.40 -3.03 -1.73
N GLY A 33 0.85 -3.42 -2.92
CA GLY A 33 0.06 -4.22 -3.86
C GLY A 33 -0.20 -5.64 -3.41
N GLY A 34 0.64 -6.18 -2.53
CA GLY A 34 0.51 -7.53 -1.98
C GLY A 34 1.72 -7.83 -1.12
N ASP A 35 1.87 -9.12 -0.73
CA ASP A 35 2.97 -9.56 0.13
C ASP A 35 3.12 -8.67 1.36
N ILE A 36 2.00 -8.29 1.97
CA ILE A 36 1.96 -7.29 3.04
C ILE A 36 2.77 -7.72 4.26
N ASN A 37 2.89 -9.03 4.51
CA ASN A 37 3.70 -9.53 5.62
C ASN A 37 5.16 -9.13 5.49
N ILE A 38 5.69 -9.10 4.25
CA ILE A 38 7.06 -8.66 3.98
C ILE A 38 7.21 -7.18 4.34
N LEU A 39 6.23 -6.36 3.96
CA LEU A 39 6.24 -4.92 4.27
C LEU A 39 6.12 -4.66 5.77
N LEU A 40 5.27 -5.42 6.47
CA LEU A 40 5.12 -5.30 7.92
C LEU A 40 6.41 -5.68 8.64
N GLU A 41 7.05 -6.77 8.23
CA GLU A 41 8.33 -7.19 8.82
C GLU A 41 9.45 -6.18 8.54
N LEU A 42 9.47 -5.60 7.33
CA LEU A 42 10.46 -4.61 6.97
C LEU A 42 10.34 -3.36 7.86
N SER A 43 9.11 -2.90 8.10
CA SER A 43 8.90 -1.75 8.97
C SER A 43 9.32 -2.03 10.41
N LYS A 44 9.04 -3.24 10.93
CA LYS A 44 9.44 -3.64 12.27
C LYS A 44 10.96 -3.75 12.39
N LYS A 45 11.62 -4.32 11.39
CA LYS A 45 13.07 -4.48 11.37
C LYS A 45 13.79 -3.14 11.52
N HIS A 46 13.23 -2.08 10.94
CA HIS A 46 13.81 -0.75 10.98
C HIS A 46 13.20 0.14 12.07
N ASN A 47 12.34 -0.42 12.93
CA ASN A 47 11.68 0.30 14.03
C ASN A 47 10.86 1.51 13.54
N LEU A 48 10.18 1.35 12.41
CA LEU A 48 9.37 2.40 11.81
C LEU A 48 7.95 2.37 12.35
N ILE A 49 7.30 3.54 12.37
CA ILE A 49 5.95 3.73 12.87
C ILE A 49 5.06 4.12 11.70
N PRO A 50 4.32 3.17 11.09
CA PRO A 50 3.42 3.50 9.98
C PRO A 50 2.29 4.41 10.42
N GLU A 51 2.06 5.50 9.67
CA GLU A 51 1.01 6.46 9.94
C GLU A 51 -0.07 6.50 8.86
N LYS A 52 0.27 6.11 7.64
CA LYS A 52 -0.68 6.10 6.53
C LYS A 52 -0.20 5.19 5.40
N ILE A 53 -1.16 4.84 4.55
CA ILE A 53 -0.90 4.16 3.28
C ILE A 53 -1.10 5.21 2.18
N LEU A 54 -0.18 5.27 1.22
CA LEU A 54 -0.29 6.15 0.06
C LEU A 54 -0.43 5.30 -1.20
N LEU A 55 -1.38 5.62 -2.05
CA LEU A 55 -1.57 4.96 -3.33
C LEU A 55 -1.32 5.95 -4.46
N THR A 56 -0.47 5.55 -5.42
CA THR A 56 -0.19 6.35 -6.60
C THR A 56 -1.23 6.13 -7.69
N HIS A 57 -1.73 4.89 -7.81
CA HIS A 57 -2.83 4.56 -8.72
C HIS A 57 -3.52 3.27 -8.27
N GLY A 58 -4.63 2.93 -8.93
CA GLY A 58 -5.54 1.88 -8.47
C GLY A 58 -5.34 0.50 -9.07
N HIS A 59 -4.28 0.24 -9.86
CA HIS A 59 -4.02 -1.08 -10.40
C HIS A 59 -3.69 -2.07 -9.28
N ILE A 60 -4.03 -3.35 -9.47
CA ILE A 60 -3.91 -4.36 -8.43
C ILE A 60 -2.49 -4.53 -7.90
N ASP A 61 -1.47 -4.43 -8.74
CA ASP A 61 -0.08 -4.57 -8.34
C ASP A 61 0.40 -3.43 -7.42
N HIS A 62 -0.36 -2.34 -7.33
CA HIS A 62 -0.08 -1.20 -6.43
C HIS A 62 -1.05 -1.11 -5.27
N ALA A 63 -2.31 -1.46 -5.45
CA ALA A 63 -3.36 -1.23 -4.47
C ALA A 63 -3.94 -2.51 -3.85
N GLY A 64 -3.56 -3.68 -4.36
CA GLY A 64 -4.22 -4.94 -4.00
C GLY A 64 -4.15 -5.31 -2.53
N GLY A 65 -3.13 -4.88 -1.79
CA GLY A 65 -2.99 -5.16 -0.36
C GLY A 65 -3.35 -3.98 0.54
N ALA A 66 -3.80 -2.84 -0.03
CA ALA A 66 -3.97 -1.61 0.74
C ALA A 66 -4.99 -1.74 1.86
N THR A 67 -6.16 -2.30 1.59
CA THR A 67 -7.23 -2.44 2.59
C THR A 67 -6.77 -3.33 3.75
N GLU A 68 -6.15 -4.46 3.46
CA GLU A 68 -5.72 -5.40 4.48
C GLU A 68 -4.63 -4.79 5.38
N ILE A 69 -3.60 -4.19 4.79
CA ILE A 69 -2.51 -3.61 5.58
C ILE A 69 -2.98 -2.40 6.40
N ALA A 70 -3.89 -1.59 5.85
CA ALA A 70 -4.45 -0.46 6.58
C ALA A 70 -5.27 -0.91 7.79
N GLU A 71 -6.02 -1.99 7.68
CA GLU A 71 -6.77 -2.55 8.80
C GLU A 71 -5.83 -3.10 9.88
N ILE A 72 -4.79 -3.83 9.49
CA ILE A 72 -3.82 -4.39 10.44
C ILE A 72 -3.14 -3.27 11.22
N LEU A 73 -2.74 -2.20 10.54
CA LEU A 73 -2.02 -1.08 11.15
C LEU A 73 -2.95 -0.03 11.78
N ASN A 74 -4.25 -0.08 11.48
CA ASN A 74 -5.25 0.91 11.90
C ASN A 74 -4.84 2.32 11.45
N VAL A 75 -4.55 2.48 10.17
CA VAL A 75 -4.15 3.74 9.56
C VAL A 75 -5.04 4.08 8.36
N GLU A 76 -5.01 5.34 7.94
CA GLU A 76 -5.78 5.80 6.80
C GLU A 76 -5.08 5.50 5.47
N ILE A 77 -5.89 5.41 4.41
CA ILE A 77 -5.42 5.28 3.04
C ILE A 77 -5.64 6.62 2.33
N HIS A 78 -4.58 7.20 1.79
CA HIS A 78 -4.60 8.45 1.04
C HIS A 78 -4.25 8.20 -0.43
N GLY A 79 -5.06 8.73 -1.34
CA GLY A 79 -4.91 8.50 -2.78
C GLY A 79 -5.57 7.20 -3.23
N PRO A 80 -5.59 6.95 -4.52
CA PRO A 80 -5.02 7.76 -5.59
C PRO A 80 -5.94 8.91 -6.00
N HIS A 81 -5.87 9.34 -7.27
CA HIS A 81 -6.83 10.28 -7.84
C HIS A 81 -8.20 9.61 -8.02
N THR A 82 -9.28 10.39 -7.93
CA THR A 82 -10.66 9.89 -8.03
C THR A 82 -10.93 9.14 -9.35
N ASP A 83 -10.22 9.48 -10.41
CA ASP A 83 -10.35 8.82 -11.70
C ASP A 83 -10.05 7.31 -11.63
N ASP A 84 -9.31 6.85 -10.62
CA ASP A 84 -8.98 5.45 -10.42
C ASP A 84 -9.99 4.69 -9.56
N LYS A 85 -11.09 5.33 -9.17
CA LYS A 85 -12.10 4.69 -8.32
C LYS A 85 -12.61 3.37 -8.91
N PHE A 86 -12.81 3.31 -10.23
CA PHE A 86 -13.30 2.09 -10.87
C PHE A 86 -12.32 0.91 -10.70
N LEU A 87 -11.02 1.18 -10.66
CA LEU A 87 -9.99 0.16 -10.43
C LEU A 87 -10.05 -0.34 -8.99
N LEU A 88 -10.16 0.58 -8.03
CA LEU A 88 -10.23 0.23 -6.61
C LEU A 88 -11.50 -0.56 -6.27
N ASP A 89 -12.60 -0.27 -6.93
CA ASP A 89 -13.89 -0.95 -6.73
C ASP A 89 -13.90 -2.36 -7.33
N SER A 90 -12.89 -2.73 -8.12
CA SER A 90 -12.79 -4.03 -8.79
C SER A 90 -11.51 -4.80 -8.44
N LEU A 91 -10.79 -4.42 -7.39
CA LEU A 91 -9.55 -5.10 -7.00
C LEU A 91 -9.77 -6.58 -6.69
N GLN A 92 -10.87 -6.92 -6.06
CA GLN A 92 -11.19 -8.31 -5.74
C GLN A 92 -11.34 -9.14 -7.03
N ASP A 93 -12.03 -8.61 -8.03
CA ASP A 93 -12.21 -9.27 -9.33
C ASP A 93 -10.88 -9.36 -10.10
N GLN A 94 -10.08 -8.30 -10.08
CA GLN A 94 -8.76 -8.32 -10.69
C GLN A 94 -7.87 -9.37 -10.02
N GLY A 95 -7.91 -9.46 -8.70
CA GLY A 95 -7.15 -10.46 -7.96
C GLY A 95 -7.52 -11.87 -8.36
N ALA A 96 -8.81 -12.17 -8.50
CA ALA A 96 -9.28 -13.48 -8.92
C ALA A 96 -8.74 -13.87 -10.30
N MET A 97 -8.63 -12.91 -11.22
CA MET A 97 -8.06 -13.16 -12.56
C MET A 97 -6.58 -13.52 -12.53
N PHE A 98 -5.83 -13.03 -11.56
CA PHE A 98 -4.38 -13.23 -11.48
C PHE A 98 -3.96 -14.17 -10.34
N GLY A 99 -4.93 -14.85 -9.71
CA GLY A 99 -4.65 -15.74 -8.59
C GLY A 99 -4.17 -15.03 -7.32
N MET A 100 -4.50 -13.76 -7.18
CA MET A 100 -4.18 -12.95 -6.01
C MET A 100 -5.40 -12.77 -5.11
N ASN A 101 -5.17 -12.80 -3.81
CA ASN A 101 -6.23 -12.56 -2.83
C ASN A 101 -6.24 -11.08 -2.46
N SER A 102 -7.07 -10.30 -3.15
CA SER A 102 -7.15 -8.86 -2.98
C SER A 102 -8.56 -8.42 -2.57
N ARG A 103 -8.64 -7.30 -1.88
CA ARG A 103 -9.90 -6.70 -1.43
C ARG A 103 -10.08 -5.34 -2.10
N ASN A 104 -11.32 -4.99 -2.40
CA ASN A 104 -11.66 -3.66 -2.90
C ASN A 104 -11.22 -2.60 -1.89
N CYS A 105 -10.94 -1.40 -2.36
CA CYS A 105 -10.38 -0.34 -1.53
C CYS A 105 -11.22 0.92 -1.64
N SER A 106 -11.50 1.53 -0.48
CA SER A 106 -12.15 2.84 -0.37
C SER A 106 -11.21 3.76 0.38
N PRO A 107 -10.48 4.63 -0.30
CA PRO A 107 -9.56 5.56 0.39
C PRO A 107 -10.29 6.50 1.34
N ASP A 108 -9.60 6.90 2.40
CA ASP A 108 -10.08 7.92 3.34
C ASP A 108 -9.93 9.32 2.76
N LEU A 109 -8.97 9.51 1.86
CA LEU A 109 -8.72 10.79 1.19
C LEU A 109 -8.26 10.54 -0.26
N TRP A 110 -8.91 11.21 -1.20
CA TRP A 110 -8.49 11.21 -2.60
C TRP A 110 -7.47 12.32 -2.84
N LEU A 111 -6.46 12.07 -3.67
CA LEU A 111 -5.42 13.04 -4.01
C LEU A 111 -5.68 13.61 -5.40
N ASN A 112 -6.54 14.61 -5.46
CA ASN A 112 -6.94 15.23 -6.73
C ASN A 112 -6.08 16.45 -7.12
#